data_c510a517d85646498dd122b8e3b65b68
#
_entry.id   c510a517d85646498dd122b8e3b65b68
#
_cell.length_a   1.000
_cell.length_b   1.000
_cell.length_c   1.000
_cell.angle_alpha   90.00
_cell.angle_beta   90.00
_cell.angle_gamma   90.00
#
_symmetry.space_group_name_H-M   'P 1'
#
loop_
_entity.id
_entity.type
_entity.pdbx_description
1 polymer ?
#
loop_
_entity_poly.entity_id
_entity_poly.type
_entity_poly.pdbx_seq_one_letter_code
_entity_poly.pdbx_strand_id
1 'polypeptide(L)'
;VFQFMFKVECHFINGTEKVRYVERKIYNRFEYVRFDSDVGLHEGFTPYGEKQAQYRNSDPELMEDRRTSVDTYCRYNYEVSTPFLVERR
;
A
#
# COMPACT_ATOMS: atom_id res chain seq x y z
N VAL A 1 -12.12 22.24 -7.64
CA VAL A 1 -12.39 20.86 -8.08
C VAL A 1 -11.89 19.87 -7.03
N PHE A 2 -12.76 18.98 -6.61
CA PHE A 2 -12.42 17.96 -5.62
C PHE A 2 -11.78 16.77 -6.34
N GLN A 3 -10.64 16.33 -5.84
CA GLN A 3 -9.92 15.21 -6.45
C GLN A 3 -9.61 14.14 -5.42
N PHE A 4 -9.97 12.91 -5.75
CA PHE A 4 -9.53 11.74 -5.00
C PHE A 4 -8.34 11.11 -5.72
N MET A 5 -7.35 10.73 -4.97
CA MET A 5 -6.15 10.09 -5.51
C MET A 5 -5.83 8.84 -4.70
N PHE A 6 -5.41 7.81 -5.40
CA PHE A 6 -5.04 6.54 -4.80
C PHE A 6 -3.60 6.25 -5.22
N LYS A 7 -2.73 6.03 -4.23
CA LYS A 7 -1.33 5.71 -4.50
C LYS A 7 -0.95 4.40 -3.85
N VAL A 8 -0.23 3.59 -4.58
CA VAL A 8 0.34 2.34 -4.07
C VAL A 8 1.85 2.41 -4.24
N GLU A 9 2.56 2.16 -3.16
CA GLU A 9 4.02 2.22 -3.14
C GLU A 9 4.58 0.88 -2.69
N CYS A 10 5.63 0.44 -3.35
CA CYS A 10 6.40 -0.71 -2.92
C CYS A 10 7.82 -0.23 -2.65
N HIS A 11 8.30 -0.44 -1.44
CA HIS A 11 9.65 -0.04 -1.03
C HIS A 11 10.50 -1.29 -0.87
N PHE A 12 11.60 -1.35 -1.61
CA PHE A 12 12.49 -2.50 -1.62
C PHE A 12 13.82 -2.13 -0.97
N ILE A 13 14.25 -2.96 -0.03
CA ILE A 13 15.53 -2.79 0.64
C ILE A 13 16.32 -4.09 0.43
N ASN A 14 17.50 -4.00 -0.16
CA ASN A 14 18.31 -5.16 -0.54
C ASN A 14 17.51 -6.13 -1.42
N GLY A 15 17.00 -5.60 -2.56
CA GLY A 15 16.17 -6.39 -3.46
C GLY A 15 14.83 -6.71 -2.82
N THR A 16 14.49 -8.00 -2.74
CA THR A 16 13.23 -8.45 -2.11
C THR A 16 13.44 -8.99 -0.69
N GLU A 17 14.62 -8.78 -0.11
CA GLU A 17 14.89 -9.24 1.25
C GLU A 17 13.95 -8.58 2.25
N LYS A 18 13.72 -7.27 2.08
CA LYS A 18 12.73 -6.55 2.86
C LYS A 18 11.88 -5.71 1.93
N VAL A 19 10.55 -5.92 2.01
CA VAL A 19 9.60 -5.20 1.15
C VAL A 19 8.53 -4.58 2.03
N ARG A 20 8.20 -3.33 1.74
CA ARG A 20 7.13 -2.60 2.42
C ARG A 20 6.10 -2.15 1.39
N TYR A 21 4.84 -2.44 1.66
CA TYR A 21 3.71 -2.05 0.83
C TYR A 21 2.96 -0.93 1.55
N VAL A 22 2.74 0.18 0.86
CA VAL A 22 2.00 1.32 1.40
C VAL A 22 0.92 1.71 0.40
N GLU A 23 -0.33 1.76 0.89
CA GLU A 23 -1.49 2.17 0.09
C GLU A 23 -2.02 3.46 0.71
N ARG A 24 -2.06 4.53 -0.09
CA ARG A 24 -2.46 5.85 0.39
C ARG A 24 -3.71 6.31 -0.34
N LYS A 25 -4.67 6.86 0.40
CA LYS A 25 -5.84 7.49 -0.15
C LYS A 25 -5.81 8.96 0.19
N ILE A 26 -5.93 9.80 -0.82
CA ILE A 26 -5.70 11.23 -0.72
C ILE A 26 -6.92 11.95 -1.26
N TYR A 27 -7.38 12.97 -0.54
CA TYR A 27 -8.48 13.84 -0.97
C TYR A 27 -7.99 15.28 -0.92
N ASN A 28 -8.09 15.96 -2.06
CA ASN A 28 -7.65 17.35 -2.17
C ASN A 28 -6.24 17.57 -1.62
N ARG A 29 -5.30 16.67 -1.97
CA ARG A 29 -3.90 16.72 -1.58
C ARG A 29 -3.64 16.37 -0.12
N PHE A 30 -4.68 15.95 0.64
CA PHE A 30 -4.50 15.48 2.01
C PHE A 30 -4.71 13.98 2.07
N GLU A 31 -3.72 13.27 2.59
CA GLU A 31 -3.86 11.85 2.85
C GLU A 31 -4.82 11.67 4.03
N TYR A 32 -5.88 10.89 3.85
CA TYR A 32 -6.86 10.70 4.93
C TYR A 32 -6.85 9.29 5.50
N VAL A 33 -6.36 8.29 4.76
CA VAL A 33 -6.23 6.94 5.27
C VAL A 33 -5.08 6.25 4.55
N ARG A 34 -4.39 5.36 5.28
CA ARG A 34 -3.23 4.63 4.76
C ARG A 34 -3.23 3.20 5.29
N PHE A 35 -2.87 2.25 4.44
CA PHE A 35 -2.47 0.93 4.90
C PHE A 35 -0.97 0.80 4.69
N ASP A 36 -0.27 0.36 5.73
CA ASP A 36 1.18 0.19 5.72
C ASP A 36 1.47 -1.22 6.20
N SER A 37 2.15 -2.03 5.38
CA SER A 37 2.43 -3.42 5.73
C SER A 37 3.31 -3.56 6.97
N ASP A 38 4.16 -2.57 7.25
CA ASP A 38 4.98 -2.58 8.46
C ASP A 38 4.15 -2.39 9.72
N VAL A 39 3.02 -1.70 9.62
CA VAL A 39 2.08 -1.52 10.73
C VAL A 39 1.07 -2.66 10.77
N GLY A 40 0.62 -3.12 9.61
CA GLY A 40 -0.34 -4.21 9.48
C GLY A 40 -1.79 -3.80 9.64
N LEU A 41 -2.07 -2.52 9.75
CA LEU A 41 -3.41 -1.97 9.95
C LEU A 41 -3.57 -0.71 9.12
N HIS A 42 -4.84 -0.33 8.87
CA HIS A 42 -5.15 0.98 8.32
C HIS A 42 -5.04 2.04 9.40
N GLU A 43 -4.55 3.20 9.02
CA GLU A 43 -4.46 4.37 9.91
C GLU A 43 -5.20 5.53 9.27
N GLY A 44 -5.99 6.24 10.05
CA GLY A 44 -6.71 7.42 9.59
C GLY A 44 -6.06 8.70 10.11
N PHE A 45 -6.05 9.74 9.26
CA PHE A 45 -5.42 11.02 9.59
C PHE A 45 -6.42 12.17 9.68
N THR A 46 -7.70 11.87 9.47
CA THR A 46 -8.81 12.81 9.62
C THR A 46 -9.95 12.05 10.30
N PRO A 47 -10.98 12.76 10.82
CA PRO A 47 -12.13 12.04 11.38
C PRO A 47 -12.77 11.09 10.37
N TYR A 48 -12.87 11.50 9.11
CA TYR A 48 -13.38 10.62 8.06
C TYR A 48 -12.44 9.43 7.84
N GLY A 49 -11.14 9.68 7.79
CA GLY A 49 -10.15 8.63 7.61
C GLY A 49 -10.12 7.64 8.75
N GLU A 50 -10.32 8.09 9.99
CA GLU A 50 -10.38 7.21 11.14
C GLU A 50 -11.56 6.26 11.06
N LYS A 51 -12.72 6.74 10.62
CA LYS A 51 -13.87 5.88 10.40
C LYS A 51 -13.63 4.87 9.30
N GLN A 52 -13.00 5.30 8.22
CA GLN A 52 -12.64 4.40 7.13
C GLN A 52 -11.66 3.33 7.60
N ALA A 53 -10.67 3.73 8.39
CA ALA A 53 -9.68 2.78 8.91
C ALA A 53 -10.35 1.74 9.81
N GLN A 54 -11.22 2.15 10.71
CA GLN A 54 -11.93 1.22 11.58
C GLN A 54 -12.79 0.25 10.78
N TYR A 55 -13.50 0.74 9.79
CA TYR A 55 -14.35 -0.10 8.95
C TYR A 55 -13.53 -1.13 8.21
N ARG A 56 -12.43 -0.70 7.59
CA ARG A 56 -11.56 -1.59 6.82
C ARG A 56 -10.84 -2.59 7.71
N ASN A 57 -10.36 -2.15 8.87
CA ASN A 57 -9.68 -3.04 9.81
C ASN A 57 -10.62 -4.10 10.40
N SER A 58 -11.92 -3.86 10.34
CA SER A 58 -12.91 -4.81 10.83
C SER A 58 -13.28 -5.89 9.81
N ASP A 59 -12.81 -5.77 8.58
CA ASP A 59 -13.12 -6.71 7.50
C ASP A 59 -11.96 -7.70 7.35
N PRO A 60 -12.12 -8.96 7.80
CA PRO A 60 -11.04 -9.93 7.76
C PRO A 60 -10.55 -10.25 6.34
N GLU A 61 -11.46 -10.29 5.37
CA GLU A 61 -11.09 -10.59 3.98
C GLU A 61 -10.26 -9.46 3.39
N LEU A 62 -10.67 -8.23 3.63
CA LEU A 62 -9.93 -7.06 3.14
C LEU A 62 -8.54 -7.01 3.79
N MET A 63 -8.47 -7.25 5.10
CA MET A 63 -7.20 -7.20 5.81
C MET A 63 -6.25 -8.29 5.35
N GLU A 64 -6.76 -9.50 5.11
CA GLU A 64 -5.94 -10.59 4.58
C GLU A 64 -5.40 -10.22 3.20
N ASP A 65 -6.24 -9.68 2.34
CA ASP A 65 -5.82 -9.25 1.00
C ASP A 65 -4.73 -8.20 1.08
N ARG A 66 -4.87 -7.21 1.96
CA ARG A 66 -3.88 -6.15 2.09
C ARG A 66 -2.56 -6.66 2.69
N ARG A 67 -2.63 -7.57 3.65
CA ARG A 67 -1.44 -8.15 4.26
C ARG A 67 -0.64 -8.98 3.27
N THR A 68 -1.31 -9.65 2.34
CA THR A 68 -0.63 -10.44 1.32
C THR A 68 -0.14 -9.62 0.14
N SER A 69 -0.55 -8.35 0.03
CA SER A 69 -0.18 -7.50 -1.11
C SER A 69 1.33 -7.28 -1.21
N VAL A 70 2.05 -7.36 -0.11
CA VAL A 70 3.50 -7.26 -0.15
C VAL A 70 4.10 -8.37 -1.01
N ASP A 71 3.51 -9.56 -1.01
CA ASP A 71 3.96 -10.68 -1.83
C ASP A 71 3.30 -10.70 -3.20
N THR A 72 1.97 -10.56 -3.24
CA THR A 72 1.20 -10.72 -4.47
C THR A 72 1.32 -9.52 -5.41
N TYR A 73 1.65 -8.36 -4.89
CA TYR A 73 1.80 -7.16 -5.68
C TYR A 73 3.26 -6.73 -5.78
N CYS A 74 3.91 -6.48 -4.65
CA CYS A 74 5.25 -5.90 -4.66
C CYS A 74 6.33 -6.90 -5.13
N ARG A 75 6.42 -8.06 -4.49
CA ARG A 75 7.45 -9.03 -4.85
C ARG A 75 7.24 -9.60 -6.23
N TYR A 76 5.99 -9.89 -6.58
CA TYR A 76 5.68 -10.41 -7.91
C TYR A 76 6.08 -9.40 -9.00
N ASN A 77 5.70 -8.14 -8.84
CA ASN A 77 6.03 -7.10 -9.81
C ASN A 77 7.52 -6.87 -9.90
N TYR A 78 8.23 -6.95 -8.79
CA TYR A 78 9.69 -6.83 -8.79
C TYR A 78 10.33 -7.95 -9.63
N GLU A 79 9.91 -9.17 -9.39
CA GLU A 79 10.47 -10.33 -10.11
C GLU A 79 10.18 -10.26 -11.62
N VAL A 80 8.99 -9.88 -11.99
CA VAL A 80 8.59 -9.75 -13.40
C VAL A 80 9.36 -8.63 -14.09
N SER A 81 9.60 -7.52 -13.39
CA SER A 81 10.24 -6.33 -13.98
C SER A 81 11.75 -6.39 -13.97
N THR A 82 12.36 -7.16 -13.07
CA THR A 82 13.82 -7.18 -12.90
C THR A 82 14.58 -7.49 -14.18
N PRO A 83 14.19 -8.50 -15.00
CA PRO A 83 14.91 -8.76 -16.24
C PRO A 83 14.96 -7.54 -17.17
N PHE A 84 13.88 -6.81 -17.28
CA PHE A 84 13.84 -5.62 -18.12
C PHE A 84 14.71 -4.50 -17.57
N LEU A 85 14.70 -4.31 -16.26
CA LEU A 85 15.47 -3.25 -15.64
C LEU A 85 16.97 -3.52 -15.70
N VAL A 86 17.36 -4.75 -15.49
CA VAL A 86 18.78 -5.14 -15.50
C VAL A 86 19.34 -5.13 -16.92
N GLU A 87 18.59 -5.64 -17.89
CA GLU A 87 19.04 -5.73 -19.28
C GLU A 87 19.21 -4.37 -19.95
N ARG A 88 18.47 -3.36 -19.48
CA ARG A 88 18.55 -2.02 -20.05
C ARG A 88 19.72 -1.19 -19.52
N ARG A 89 20.37 -1.68 -18.55
CA ARG A 89 21.55 -1.05 -18.01
C ARG A 89 22.80 -1.55 -18.73
#